data_769065d9a8c9e39518ea91b27d9a1054
#
_entry.id   769065d9a8c9e39518ea91b27d9a1054
#
_cell.length_a   1.000
_cell.length_b   1.000
_cell.length_c   1.000
_cell.angle_alpha   90.00
_cell.angle_beta   90.00
_cell.angle_gamma   90.00
#
_symmetry.space_group_name_H-M   'P 1'
#
loop_
_entity.id
_entity.type
_entity.pdbx_description
1 polymer ?
#
loop_
_entity_poly.entity_id
_entity_poly.type
_entity_poly.pdbx_seq_one_letter_code
_entity_poly.pdbx_strand_id
1 'polypeptide(L)'
;MSTTSTRGPAQRGALQSLKKAAFWNVGGLFFFYFAIWQLVFTFLGPWLEEQAGMNSGNIGLLNSVMALTALCLQPFYGFIQDRLGFRKNLFAFVVLVGAFMGPFFAFVFVPIVNFNQVVGALVGGIYLSLVLNSGVGVVEAFNERTARANQLEYGHVRLFGSVAGATASLVGGFIWAANPDNVWWVGTFSAIVLGVLLFVVRTPRPGEKGYEAVGEATEDDQDKPRVTKATVLHLLRDRSFVGFMVLMFGTAALYDVFDQQYAIYFGNLFDGSGDPQVLFSRVVFVQILLEALVMIAMPFIINKIGAKRGLQLFALVLVVRVVGSALFTDTEMLILWRLLAAIEMPLMLISVWKYITRMFDVKISATAYMIGFNTAKQIGIVIFSWVFGLSYDAIGFSSSYLVMGGVVLVVTAIASILMADDRGRPDPGLDEGATAETVRP
;
A
#
# COMPACT_ATOMS: atom_id res chain seq x y z
N MET A 1 43.57 -11.60 -29.03
CA MET A 1 42.32 -10.87 -29.17
C MET A 1 41.29 -11.55 -28.30
N SER A 2 41.10 -11.05 -27.08
CA SER A 2 40.18 -11.60 -26.09
C SER A 2 38.87 -10.82 -26.21
N THR A 3 37.82 -11.46 -26.70
CA THR A 3 36.48 -10.91 -26.76
C THR A 3 35.85 -10.96 -25.37
N THR A 4 35.96 -9.87 -24.63
CA THR A 4 35.18 -9.64 -23.42
C THR A 4 33.72 -9.42 -23.82
N SER A 5 32.92 -10.48 -23.68
CA SER A 5 31.46 -10.44 -23.76
C SER A 5 30.92 -9.50 -22.68
N THR A 6 30.51 -8.29 -23.06
CA THR A 6 29.73 -7.38 -22.23
C THR A 6 28.29 -7.93 -22.11
N ARG A 7 28.09 -8.87 -21.17
CA ARG A 7 26.75 -9.22 -20.72
C ARG A 7 26.21 -8.02 -19.95
N GLY A 8 25.06 -7.49 -20.38
CA GLY A 8 24.32 -6.44 -19.70
C GLY A 8 23.96 -6.83 -18.24
N PRO A 9 23.52 -5.89 -17.40
CA PRO A 9 23.32 -6.09 -15.95
C PRO A 9 22.15 -7.03 -15.59
N ALA A 10 21.49 -7.65 -16.56
CA ALA A 10 20.39 -8.57 -16.34
C ALA A 10 20.91 -9.98 -16.05
N GLN A 11 20.46 -10.56 -14.93
CA GLN A 11 20.61 -11.94 -14.47
C GLN A 11 21.86 -12.27 -13.64
N ARG A 12 22.11 -11.52 -12.59
CA ARG A 12 22.70 -12.13 -11.41
C ARG A 12 21.57 -12.85 -10.68
N GLY A 13 21.54 -14.18 -10.78
CA GLY A 13 20.44 -14.98 -10.24
C GLY A 13 20.17 -14.68 -8.76
N ALA A 14 18.91 -14.79 -8.32
CA ALA A 14 18.47 -14.58 -6.94
C ALA A 14 19.40 -15.24 -5.90
N LEU A 15 19.92 -16.42 -6.23
CA LEU A 15 20.89 -17.17 -5.43
C LEU A 15 22.22 -16.44 -5.15
N GLN A 16 22.67 -15.54 -6.04
CA GLN A 16 23.89 -14.76 -5.79
C GLN A 16 23.61 -13.58 -4.84
N SER A 17 22.40 -13.03 -4.86
CA SER A 17 21.98 -11.98 -3.93
C SER A 17 21.90 -12.49 -2.50
N LEU A 18 21.48 -13.74 -2.27
CA LEU A 18 21.40 -14.37 -0.94
C LEU A 18 22.76 -14.44 -0.21
N LYS A 19 23.87 -14.44 -0.94
CA LYS A 19 25.23 -14.48 -0.36
C LYS A 19 25.71 -13.10 0.12
N LYS A 20 25.03 -12.00 -0.24
CA LYS A 20 25.43 -10.66 0.14
C LYS A 20 24.79 -10.25 1.48
N ALA A 21 25.60 -9.81 2.45
CA ALA A 21 25.07 -9.27 3.72
C ALA A 21 24.13 -8.09 3.49
N ALA A 22 24.37 -7.25 2.47
CA ALA A 22 23.50 -6.15 2.09
C ALA A 22 22.07 -6.62 1.74
N PHE A 23 21.89 -7.79 1.16
CA PHE A 23 20.59 -8.36 0.83
C PHE A 23 19.74 -8.58 2.10
N TRP A 24 20.33 -9.21 3.11
CA TRP A 24 19.65 -9.48 4.39
C TRP A 24 19.41 -8.21 5.20
N ASN A 25 20.35 -7.26 5.14
CA ASN A 25 20.19 -5.98 5.85
C ASN A 25 19.05 -5.15 5.24
N VAL A 26 19.01 -4.98 3.91
CA VAL A 26 17.93 -4.22 3.24
C VAL A 26 16.60 -4.98 3.33
N GLY A 27 16.63 -6.31 3.17
CA GLY A 27 15.46 -7.16 3.41
C GLY A 27 14.93 -7.05 4.82
N GLY A 28 15.82 -7.00 5.83
CA GLY A 28 15.45 -6.79 7.23
C GLY A 28 14.78 -5.44 7.48
N LEU A 29 15.23 -4.36 6.82
CA LEU A 29 14.56 -3.05 6.88
C LEU A 29 13.12 -3.15 6.37
N PHE A 30 12.91 -3.81 5.23
CA PHE A 30 11.56 -4.05 4.72
C PHE A 30 10.74 -4.92 5.67
N PHE A 31 11.33 -6.01 6.16
CA PHE A 31 10.63 -6.95 7.03
C PHE A 31 10.09 -6.25 8.29
N PHE A 32 10.92 -5.59 9.07
CA PHE A 32 10.49 -5.00 10.33
C PHE A 32 9.57 -3.79 10.13
N TYR A 33 9.76 -2.99 9.07
CA TYR A 33 8.83 -1.91 8.77
C TYR A 33 7.44 -2.42 8.38
N PHE A 34 7.37 -3.38 7.45
CA PHE A 34 6.09 -3.92 7.02
C PHE A 34 5.44 -4.85 8.06
N ALA A 35 6.20 -5.39 9.00
CA ALA A 35 5.64 -6.05 10.18
C ALA A 35 4.85 -5.05 11.04
N ILE A 36 5.42 -3.86 11.34
CA ILE A 36 4.70 -2.79 12.05
C ILE A 36 3.44 -2.39 11.27
N TRP A 37 3.59 -2.18 9.97
CA TRP A 37 2.50 -1.78 9.10
C TRP A 37 1.34 -2.78 9.14
N GLN A 38 1.64 -4.07 9.00
CA GLN A 38 0.65 -5.13 9.00
C GLN A 38 -0.04 -5.32 10.36
N LEU A 39 0.73 -5.25 11.46
CA LEU A 39 0.15 -5.32 12.82
C LEU A 39 -0.90 -4.23 13.00
N VAL A 40 -0.60 -3.00 12.62
CA VAL A 40 -1.55 -1.89 12.72
C VAL A 40 -2.78 -2.15 11.84
N PHE A 41 -2.59 -2.47 10.56
CA PHE A 41 -3.74 -2.65 9.66
C PHE A 41 -4.61 -3.87 9.98
N THR A 42 -4.07 -4.88 10.65
CA THR A 42 -4.85 -6.05 11.06
C THR A 42 -5.61 -5.84 12.37
N PHE A 43 -4.97 -5.18 13.34
CA PHE A 43 -5.48 -5.16 14.72
C PHE A 43 -5.96 -3.80 15.21
N LEU A 44 -5.72 -2.70 14.48
CA LEU A 44 -6.09 -1.35 14.91
C LEU A 44 -7.60 -1.22 15.13
N GLY A 45 -8.42 -1.60 14.13
CA GLY A 45 -9.86 -1.49 14.20
C GLY A 45 -10.44 -2.21 15.42
N PRO A 46 -10.24 -3.54 15.56
CA PRO A 46 -10.72 -4.30 16.73
C PRO A 46 -10.18 -3.74 18.05
N TRP A 47 -8.93 -3.35 18.11
CA TRP A 47 -8.36 -2.79 19.33
C TRP A 47 -9.01 -1.45 19.72
N LEU A 48 -9.29 -0.59 18.74
CA LEU A 48 -9.96 0.70 18.98
C LEU A 48 -11.39 0.50 19.49
N GLU A 49 -12.10 -0.50 18.99
CA GLU A 49 -13.44 -0.84 19.46
C GLU A 49 -13.41 -1.50 20.83
N GLU A 50 -12.66 -2.61 20.99
CA GLU A 50 -12.72 -3.47 22.17
C GLU A 50 -11.95 -2.91 23.37
N GLN A 51 -10.76 -2.31 23.14
CA GLN A 51 -9.87 -1.86 24.23
C GLN A 51 -9.99 -0.34 24.48
N ALA A 52 -10.16 0.47 23.43
CA ALA A 52 -10.30 1.90 23.56
C ALA A 52 -11.78 2.36 23.64
N GLY A 53 -12.74 1.49 23.37
CA GLY A 53 -14.17 1.80 23.43
C GLY A 53 -14.62 2.84 22.40
N MET A 54 -13.93 2.95 21.27
CA MET A 54 -14.27 3.90 20.22
C MET A 54 -15.41 3.36 19.35
N ASN A 55 -16.38 4.22 19.00
CA ASN A 55 -17.41 3.88 18.03
C ASN A 55 -16.87 3.90 16.58
N SER A 56 -17.59 3.26 15.65
CA SER A 56 -17.17 3.13 14.24
C SER A 56 -16.98 4.48 13.56
N GLY A 57 -17.76 5.51 13.90
CA GLY A 57 -17.63 6.87 13.38
C GLY A 57 -16.29 7.50 13.75
N ASN A 58 -15.85 7.35 14.99
CA ASN A 58 -14.56 7.89 15.45
C ASN A 58 -13.37 7.06 14.92
N ILE A 59 -13.53 5.74 14.75
CA ILE A 59 -12.56 4.88 14.04
C ILE A 59 -12.43 5.33 12.58
N GLY A 60 -13.55 5.60 11.91
CA GLY A 60 -13.57 6.16 10.57
C GLY A 60 -12.90 7.54 10.48
N LEU A 61 -13.14 8.41 11.49
CA LEU A 61 -12.49 9.71 11.60
C LEU A 61 -10.96 9.56 11.74
N LEU A 62 -10.49 8.64 12.58
CA LEU A 62 -9.06 8.36 12.74
C LEU A 62 -8.42 7.98 11.39
N ASN A 63 -9.04 7.08 10.64
CA ASN A 63 -8.56 6.67 9.32
C ASN A 63 -8.61 7.83 8.30
N SER A 64 -9.64 8.68 8.34
CA SER A 64 -9.72 9.90 7.53
C SER A 64 -8.58 10.85 7.83
N VAL A 65 -8.26 11.06 9.11
CA VAL A 65 -7.14 11.91 9.55
C VAL A 65 -5.79 11.31 9.16
N MET A 66 -5.64 9.97 9.24
CA MET A 66 -4.45 9.30 8.72
C MET A 66 -4.23 9.59 7.23
N ALA A 67 -5.28 9.47 6.42
CA ALA A 67 -5.22 9.72 4.98
C ALA A 67 -4.97 11.19 4.66
N LEU A 68 -5.63 12.12 5.36
CA LEU A 68 -5.43 13.56 5.20
C LEU A 68 -4.00 13.98 5.56
N THR A 69 -3.50 13.47 6.68
CA THR A 69 -2.11 13.73 7.12
C THR A 69 -1.11 13.20 6.10
N ALA A 70 -1.35 12.00 5.53
CA ALA A 70 -0.51 11.45 4.47
C ALA A 70 -0.54 12.32 3.21
N LEU A 71 -1.73 12.76 2.79
CA LEU A 71 -1.89 13.62 1.62
C LEU A 71 -1.10 14.93 1.75
N CYS A 72 -1.05 15.48 2.96
CA CYS A 72 -0.26 16.68 3.25
C CYS A 72 1.23 16.40 3.38
N LEU A 73 1.62 15.33 4.09
CA LEU A 73 3.03 15.09 4.46
C LEU A 73 3.83 14.32 3.41
N GLN A 74 3.22 13.45 2.60
CA GLN A 74 3.95 12.67 1.58
C GLN A 74 4.78 13.54 0.64
N PRO A 75 4.28 14.68 0.09
CA PRO A 75 5.09 15.55 -0.74
C PRO A 75 6.30 16.15 -0.01
N PHE A 76 6.13 16.51 1.27
CA PHE A 76 7.24 17.04 2.09
C PHE A 76 8.27 15.95 2.39
N TYR A 77 7.82 14.76 2.74
CA TYR A 77 8.72 13.61 3.00
C TYR A 77 9.50 13.26 1.74
N GLY A 78 8.85 13.21 0.56
CA GLY A 78 9.52 12.99 -0.71
C GLY A 78 10.58 14.04 -1.00
N PHE A 79 10.22 15.33 -0.88
CA PHE A 79 11.16 16.44 -1.11
C PHE A 79 12.36 16.42 -0.15
N ILE A 80 12.12 16.13 1.14
CA ILE A 80 13.20 16.00 2.14
C ILE A 80 14.07 14.78 1.80
N GLN A 81 13.47 13.65 1.48
CA GLN A 81 14.18 12.41 1.16
C GLN A 81 15.06 12.57 -0.10
N ASP A 82 14.58 13.28 -1.11
CA ASP A 82 15.36 13.55 -2.32
C ASP A 82 16.60 14.41 -2.02
N ARG A 83 16.45 15.41 -1.13
CA ARG A 83 17.60 16.23 -0.68
C ARG A 83 18.57 15.47 0.23
N LEU A 84 18.06 14.52 1.03
CA LEU A 84 18.88 13.73 1.94
C LEU A 84 19.67 12.62 1.22
N GLY A 85 19.20 12.16 0.05
CA GLY A 85 19.83 11.06 -0.70
C GLY A 85 19.99 9.81 0.16
N PHE A 86 21.23 9.44 0.49
CA PHE A 86 21.56 8.30 1.35
C PHE A 86 21.59 8.61 2.85
N ARG A 87 21.30 9.85 3.27
CA ARG A 87 21.26 10.19 4.71
C ARG A 87 20.06 9.55 5.37
N LYS A 88 20.28 8.95 6.53
CA LYS A 88 19.30 8.15 7.26
C LYS A 88 18.34 8.98 8.11
N ASN A 89 18.48 10.31 8.17
CA ASN A 89 17.83 11.18 9.15
C ASN A 89 16.30 11.08 9.12
N LEU A 90 15.69 11.14 7.94
CA LEU A 90 14.23 11.07 7.82
C LEU A 90 13.71 9.66 8.15
N PHE A 91 14.41 8.62 7.69
CA PHE A 91 14.06 7.26 8.05
C PHE A 91 14.23 7.01 9.56
N ALA A 92 15.30 7.52 10.17
CA ALA A 92 15.52 7.44 11.61
C ALA A 92 14.41 8.17 12.40
N PHE A 93 13.88 9.28 11.89
CA PHE A 93 12.71 9.94 12.47
C PHE A 93 11.48 9.03 12.44
N VAL A 94 11.17 8.40 11.31
CA VAL A 94 10.05 7.45 11.19
C VAL A 94 10.21 6.28 12.17
N VAL A 95 11.42 5.74 12.28
CA VAL A 95 11.76 4.67 13.23
C VAL A 95 11.59 5.12 14.68
N LEU A 96 12.08 6.32 15.01
CA LEU A 96 11.97 6.87 16.36
C LEU A 96 10.51 7.02 16.77
N VAL A 97 9.68 7.62 15.89
CA VAL A 97 8.24 7.75 16.16
C VAL A 97 7.59 6.36 16.30
N GLY A 98 7.95 5.39 15.46
CA GLY A 98 7.46 4.01 15.55
C GLY A 98 7.88 3.30 16.83
N ALA A 99 9.08 3.58 17.37
CA ALA A 99 9.56 3.00 18.63
C ALA A 99 8.74 3.47 19.85
N PHE A 100 8.03 4.57 19.74
CA PHE A 100 7.10 5.03 20.78
C PHE A 100 5.69 4.43 20.65
N MET A 101 5.43 3.48 19.75
CA MET A 101 4.09 2.96 19.50
C MET A 101 3.42 2.38 20.75
N GLY A 102 4.07 1.45 21.46
CA GLY A 102 3.55 0.89 22.71
C GLY A 102 3.32 1.94 23.78
N PRO A 103 4.34 2.76 24.15
CA PRO A 103 4.15 3.87 25.09
C PRO A 103 3.06 4.86 24.66
N PHE A 104 2.96 5.18 23.37
CA PHE A 104 1.93 6.09 22.88
C PHE A 104 0.53 5.52 23.10
N PHE A 105 0.27 4.28 22.69
CA PHE A 105 -1.06 3.68 22.87
C PHE A 105 -1.40 3.49 24.34
N ALA A 106 -0.46 3.00 25.15
CA ALA A 106 -0.71 2.70 26.57
C ALA A 106 -0.87 3.96 27.45
N PHE A 107 -0.04 4.98 27.24
CA PHE A 107 0.06 6.11 28.20
C PHE A 107 -0.46 7.45 27.65
N VAL A 108 -0.62 7.58 26.34
CA VAL A 108 -1.04 8.85 25.72
C VAL A 108 -2.41 8.69 25.06
N PHE A 109 -2.58 7.72 24.19
CA PHE A 109 -3.76 7.57 23.36
C PHE A 109 -5.01 7.20 24.17
N VAL A 110 -4.95 6.15 25.01
CA VAL A 110 -6.09 5.70 25.82
C VAL A 110 -6.60 6.83 26.77
N PRO A 111 -5.76 7.54 27.52
CA PRO A 111 -6.22 8.69 28.29
C PRO A 111 -6.90 9.78 27.47
N ILE A 112 -6.40 10.08 26.25
CA ILE A 112 -7.00 11.07 25.37
C ILE A 112 -8.37 10.60 24.86
N VAL A 113 -8.50 9.33 24.44
CA VAL A 113 -9.77 8.76 23.99
C VAL A 113 -10.81 8.78 25.11
N ASN A 114 -10.42 8.44 26.33
CA ASN A 114 -11.28 8.49 27.52
C ASN A 114 -11.75 9.91 27.84
N PHE A 115 -10.92 10.93 27.58
CA PHE A 115 -11.30 12.34 27.70
C PHE A 115 -12.26 12.77 26.56
N ASN A 116 -11.87 12.46 25.30
CA ASN A 116 -12.68 12.78 24.13
C ASN A 116 -12.25 11.94 22.93
N GLN A 117 -13.15 11.09 22.41
CA GLN A 117 -12.87 10.19 21.31
C GLN A 117 -12.49 10.93 20.01
N VAL A 118 -13.08 12.11 19.74
CA VAL A 118 -12.75 12.89 18.55
C VAL A 118 -11.30 13.39 18.62
N VAL A 119 -10.88 13.91 19.78
CA VAL A 119 -9.48 14.32 19.99
C VAL A 119 -8.54 13.13 19.88
N GLY A 120 -8.93 11.97 20.44
CA GLY A 120 -8.22 10.71 20.27
C GLY A 120 -8.03 10.33 18.80
N ALA A 121 -9.11 10.40 18.01
CA ALA A 121 -9.06 10.12 16.58
C ALA A 121 -8.10 11.05 15.82
N LEU A 122 -8.11 12.35 16.14
CA LEU A 122 -7.20 13.33 15.54
C LEU A 122 -5.72 13.03 15.89
N VAL A 123 -5.43 12.86 17.17
CA VAL A 123 -4.05 12.62 17.66
C VAL A 123 -3.53 11.27 17.17
N GLY A 124 -4.35 10.20 17.28
CA GLY A 124 -4.00 8.86 16.81
C GLY A 124 -3.79 8.81 15.30
N GLY A 125 -4.69 9.44 14.54
CA GLY A 125 -4.59 9.49 13.08
C GLY A 125 -3.33 10.21 12.58
N ILE A 126 -2.99 11.37 13.19
CA ILE A 126 -1.74 12.08 12.87
C ILE A 126 -0.53 11.20 13.24
N TYR A 127 -0.51 10.64 14.46
CA TYR A 127 0.60 9.81 14.92
C TYR A 127 0.85 8.61 14.00
N LEU A 128 -0.19 7.83 13.72
CA LEU A 128 -0.07 6.64 12.86
C LEU A 128 0.34 7.00 11.44
N SER A 129 -0.17 8.12 10.90
CA SER A 129 0.20 8.56 9.56
C SER A 129 1.68 8.93 9.43
N LEU A 130 2.29 9.53 10.47
CA LEU A 130 3.72 9.85 10.46
C LEU A 130 4.58 8.60 10.25
N VAL A 131 4.20 7.48 10.88
CA VAL A 131 4.94 6.22 10.81
C VAL A 131 4.58 5.42 9.57
N LEU A 132 3.28 5.28 9.27
CA LEU A 132 2.77 4.34 8.27
C LEU A 132 2.57 5.03 6.91
N ASN A 133 1.47 5.77 6.76
CA ASN A 133 1.04 6.26 5.45
C ASN A 133 2.02 7.26 4.83
N SER A 134 2.62 8.15 5.63
CA SER A 134 3.66 9.07 5.17
C SER A 134 5.03 8.40 5.15
N GLY A 135 5.32 7.56 6.14
CA GLY A 135 6.61 6.89 6.32
C GLY A 135 6.94 5.87 5.23
N VAL A 136 5.93 5.19 4.64
CA VAL A 136 6.16 4.15 3.64
C VAL A 136 6.99 4.65 2.46
N GLY A 137 6.73 5.86 1.96
CA GLY A 137 7.48 6.44 0.85
C GLY A 137 8.96 6.66 1.18
N VAL A 138 9.26 7.03 2.42
CA VAL A 138 10.65 7.21 2.89
C VAL A 138 11.39 5.88 2.92
N VAL A 139 10.73 4.84 3.45
CA VAL A 139 11.30 3.50 3.56
C VAL A 139 11.54 2.88 2.20
N GLU A 140 10.55 2.98 1.30
CA GLU A 140 10.64 2.47 -0.07
C GLU A 140 11.78 3.16 -0.84
N ALA A 141 11.83 4.50 -0.82
CA ALA A 141 12.86 5.27 -1.53
C ALA A 141 14.27 5.01 -0.99
N PHE A 142 14.44 4.94 0.33
CA PHE A 142 15.74 4.64 0.93
C PHE A 142 16.22 3.23 0.59
N ASN A 143 15.33 2.24 0.70
CA ASN A 143 15.66 0.85 0.43
C ASN A 143 15.92 0.60 -1.07
N GLU A 144 15.16 1.25 -1.96
CA GLU A 144 15.39 1.17 -3.40
C GLU A 144 16.78 1.71 -3.77
N ARG A 145 17.13 2.92 -3.29
CA ARG A 145 18.45 3.51 -3.52
C ARG A 145 19.56 2.63 -2.95
N THR A 146 19.38 2.09 -1.75
CA THR A 146 20.37 1.22 -1.10
C THR A 146 20.52 -0.12 -1.82
N ALA A 147 19.42 -0.70 -2.31
CA ALA A 147 19.44 -1.92 -3.10
C ALA A 147 20.20 -1.70 -4.42
N ARG A 148 19.91 -0.62 -5.15
CA ARG A 148 20.56 -0.25 -6.40
C ARG A 148 22.06 -0.03 -6.21
N ALA A 149 22.45 0.72 -5.16
CA ALA A 149 23.86 0.96 -4.84
C ALA A 149 24.64 -0.33 -4.55
N ASN A 150 23.99 -1.35 -3.99
CA ASN A 150 24.57 -2.68 -3.70
C ASN A 150 24.39 -3.68 -4.85
N GLN A 151 23.89 -3.24 -6.01
CA GLN A 151 23.58 -4.12 -7.16
C GLN A 151 22.67 -5.29 -6.75
N LEU A 152 21.61 -5.00 -5.99
CA LEU A 152 20.56 -5.92 -5.62
C LEU A 152 19.33 -5.64 -6.50
N GLU A 153 18.62 -6.69 -6.87
CA GLU A 153 17.33 -6.56 -7.52
C GLU A 153 16.29 -6.10 -6.46
N TYR A 154 15.69 -4.92 -6.69
CA TYR A 154 14.74 -4.34 -5.75
C TYR A 154 13.57 -5.27 -5.44
N GLY A 155 13.00 -5.91 -6.47
CA GLY A 155 11.88 -6.85 -6.29
C GLY A 155 12.20 -7.98 -5.32
N HIS A 156 13.43 -8.51 -5.33
CA HIS A 156 13.83 -9.59 -4.42
C HIS A 156 13.91 -9.13 -2.96
N VAL A 157 14.41 -7.93 -2.69
CA VAL A 157 14.45 -7.41 -1.31
C VAL A 157 13.08 -6.92 -0.84
N ARG A 158 12.24 -6.44 -1.77
CA ARG A 158 10.86 -6.03 -1.47
C ARG A 158 9.96 -7.19 -1.04
N LEU A 159 10.24 -8.41 -1.48
CA LEU A 159 9.53 -9.64 -1.05
C LEU A 159 9.55 -9.83 0.48
N PHE A 160 10.60 -9.36 1.17
CA PHE A 160 10.64 -9.40 2.64
C PHE A 160 9.47 -8.64 3.27
N GLY A 161 8.95 -7.60 2.62
CA GLY A 161 7.75 -6.89 3.07
C GLY A 161 6.49 -7.76 3.02
N SER A 162 6.31 -8.57 1.98
CA SER A 162 5.17 -9.50 1.88
C SER A 162 5.29 -10.64 2.89
N VAL A 163 6.51 -11.19 3.07
CA VAL A 163 6.78 -12.19 4.11
C VAL A 163 6.51 -11.61 5.50
N ALA A 164 6.89 -10.36 5.74
CA ALA A 164 6.60 -9.65 6.98
C ALA A 164 5.10 -9.51 7.23
N GLY A 165 4.34 -9.13 6.20
CA GLY A 165 2.89 -9.01 6.28
C GLY A 165 2.24 -10.34 6.69
N ALA A 166 2.57 -11.43 6.01
CA ALA A 166 2.07 -12.76 6.35
C ALA A 166 2.48 -13.16 7.78
N THR A 167 3.77 -13.05 8.12
CA THR A 167 4.28 -13.42 9.45
C THR A 167 3.64 -12.58 10.55
N ALA A 168 3.56 -11.25 10.38
CA ALA A 168 3.01 -10.34 11.37
C ALA A 168 1.51 -10.57 11.60
N SER A 169 0.74 -10.89 10.56
CA SER A 169 -0.67 -11.27 10.73
C SER A 169 -0.79 -12.52 11.59
N LEU A 170 -0.08 -13.60 11.23
CA LEU A 170 -0.17 -14.89 11.94
C LEU A 170 0.32 -14.78 13.39
N VAL A 171 1.53 -14.22 13.60
CA VAL A 171 2.16 -14.08 14.93
C VAL A 171 1.35 -13.08 15.77
N GLY A 172 0.87 -12.00 15.14
CA GLY A 172 0.01 -11.01 15.79
C GLY A 172 -1.26 -11.61 16.39
N GLY A 173 -1.87 -12.61 15.72
CA GLY A 173 -3.02 -13.33 16.27
C GLY A 173 -2.71 -14.09 17.56
N PHE A 174 -1.55 -14.72 17.66
CA PHE A 174 -1.14 -15.38 18.92
C PHE A 174 -0.83 -14.37 20.03
N ILE A 175 -0.26 -13.20 19.65
CA ILE A 175 0.02 -12.12 20.61
C ILE A 175 -1.28 -11.50 21.11
N TRP A 176 -2.24 -11.28 20.22
CA TRP A 176 -3.58 -10.80 20.55
C TRP A 176 -4.29 -11.72 21.54
N ALA A 177 -4.26 -13.04 21.30
CA ALA A 177 -4.87 -14.03 22.19
C ALA A 177 -4.29 -14.01 23.61
N ALA A 178 -3.03 -13.64 23.77
CA ALA A 178 -2.40 -13.49 25.09
C ALA A 178 -2.80 -12.17 25.77
N ASN A 179 -2.73 -11.07 25.05
CA ASN A 179 -3.21 -9.75 25.46
C ASN A 179 -3.21 -8.82 24.23
N PRO A 180 -4.36 -8.21 23.85
CA PRO A 180 -4.47 -7.30 22.71
C PRO A 180 -3.49 -6.12 22.75
N ASP A 181 -3.19 -5.57 23.92
CA ASP A 181 -2.25 -4.43 24.08
C ASP A 181 -0.82 -4.78 23.66
N ASN A 182 -0.45 -6.05 23.73
CA ASN A 182 0.90 -6.49 23.37
C ASN A 182 1.22 -6.27 21.89
N VAL A 183 0.22 -6.14 21.03
CA VAL A 183 0.42 -5.84 19.60
C VAL A 183 1.22 -4.54 19.42
N TRP A 184 0.93 -3.53 20.24
CA TRP A 184 1.64 -2.23 20.19
C TRP A 184 3.08 -2.31 20.69
N TRP A 185 3.33 -3.15 21.71
CA TRP A 185 4.67 -3.39 22.22
C TRP A 185 5.53 -4.18 21.22
N VAL A 186 4.93 -5.10 20.47
CA VAL A 186 5.62 -5.79 19.36
C VAL A 186 5.92 -4.82 18.22
N GLY A 187 5.02 -3.86 17.95
CA GLY A 187 5.30 -2.74 17.06
C GLY A 187 6.53 -1.93 17.49
N THR A 188 6.59 -1.55 18.78
CA THR A 188 7.76 -0.90 19.39
C THR A 188 9.03 -1.72 19.24
N PHE A 189 8.98 -3.01 19.59
CA PHE A 189 10.13 -3.91 19.45
C PHE A 189 10.61 -3.98 18.00
N SER A 190 9.68 -4.15 17.07
CA SER A 190 9.99 -4.17 15.63
C SER A 190 10.64 -2.87 15.16
N ALA A 191 10.17 -1.71 15.64
CA ALA A 191 10.77 -0.41 15.33
C ALA A 191 12.17 -0.25 15.92
N ILE A 192 12.42 -0.77 17.14
CA ILE A 192 13.77 -0.76 17.74
C ILE A 192 14.72 -1.62 16.90
N VAL A 193 14.31 -2.84 16.52
CA VAL A 193 15.12 -3.71 15.65
C VAL A 193 15.38 -3.04 14.31
N LEU A 194 14.34 -2.42 13.71
CA LEU A 194 14.47 -1.64 12.49
C LEU A 194 15.50 -0.52 12.63
N GLY A 195 15.52 0.18 13.78
CA GLY A 195 16.49 1.22 14.09
C GLY A 195 17.91 0.69 14.16
N VAL A 196 18.12 -0.44 14.84
CA VAL A 196 19.43 -1.12 14.91
C VAL A 196 19.90 -1.51 13.50
N LEU A 197 19.03 -2.13 12.70
CA LEU A 197 19.35 -2.50 11.32
C LEU A 197 19.68 -1.27 10.46
N LEU A 198 18.90 -0.20 10.59
CA LEU A 198 19.16 1.06 9.88
C LEU A 198 20.56 1.62 10.23
N PHE A 199 20.99 1.48 11.50
CA PHE A 199 22.32 1.90 11.93
C PHE A 199 23.42 1.04 11.29
N VAL A 200 23.22 -0.28 11.21
CA VAL A 200 24.17 -1.27 10.68
C VAL A 200 24.27 -1.19 9.15
N VAL A 201 23.18 -0.88 8.46
CA VAL A 201 23.17 -0.79 6.97
C VAL A 201 24.22 0.24 6.51
N ARG A 202 25.17 -0.24 5.71
CA ARG A 202 26.18 0.61 5.09
C ARG A 202 25.60 1.29 3.85
N THR A 203 25.60 2.62 3.85
CA THR A 203 25.28 3.44 2.69
C THR A 203 26.56 3.94 2.03
N PRO A 204 26.63 4.00 0.70
CA PRO A 204 27.82 4.50 0.00
C PRO A 204 28.06 5.97 0.36
N ARG A 205 29.34 6.35 0.41
CA ARG A 205 29.78 7.75 0.61
C ARG A 205 30.07 8.43 -0.72
N PRO A 206 30.05 9.78 -0.78
CA PRO A 206 30.48 10.51 -1.96
C PRO A 206 31.87 10.04 -2.43
N GLY A 207 31.98 9.70 -3.74
CA GLY A 207 33.20 9.12 -4.33
C GLY A 207 33.32 7.59 -4.25
N GLU A 208 32.42 6.87 -3.59
CA GLU A 208 32.36 5.40 -3.64
C GLU A 208 31.53 4.93 -4.87
N LYS A 209 31.96 3.79 -5.48
CA LYS A 209 31.30 3.14 -6.63
C LYS A 209 29.86 2.80 -6.35
N GLY A 210 28.95 3.33 -6.17
CA GLY A 210 27.53 3.11 -5.84
C GLY A 210 26.84 4.41 -5.49
N TYR A 211 27.62 5.40 -5.05
CA TYR A 211 27.09 6.74 -4.83
C TYR A 211 26.84 7.46 -6.17
N GLU A 212 27.79 7.37 -7.10
CA GLU A 212 27.70 7.96 -8.44
C GLU A 212 26.57 7.36 -9.29
N ALA A 213 26.31 6.04 -9.12
CA ALA A 213 25.22 5.36 -9.83
C ALA A 213 23.81 5.79 -9.39
N VAL A 214 23.68 6.52 -8.27
CA VAL A 214 22.39 6.89 -7.66
C VAL A 214 22.36 8.37 -7.24
N GLY A 215 23.52 9.02 -7.09
CA GLY A 215 23.64 10.35 -6.49
C GLY A 215 23.68 11.51 -7.48
N GLU A 216 24.06 11.27 -8.69
CA GLU A 216 23.91 12.26 -9.77
C GLU A 216 22.61 11.91 -10.50
N ALA A 217 21.64 12.83 -10.47
CA ALA A 217 20.68 12.90 -11.54
C ALA A 217 21.52 12.87 -12.83
N THR A 218 21.54 11.73 -13.54
CA THR A 218 22.23 11.62 -14.82
C THR A 218 21.78 12.79 -15.68
N GLU A 219 22.63 13.25 -16.62
CA GLU A 219 22.22 14.31 -17.58
C GLU A 219 20.86 13.98 -18.22
N ASP A 220 20.51 12.69 -18.33
CA ASP A 220 19.18 12.18 -18.66
C ASP A 220 18.07 12.58 -17.66
N ASP A 221 18.36 12.82 -16.39
CA ASP A 221 17.37 13.34 -15.42
C ASP A 221 17.14 14.85 -15.57
N GLN A 222 18.07 15.58 -16.21
CA GLN A 222 17.86 17.00 -16.56
C GLN A 222 16.93 17.16 -17.76
N ASP A 223 16.83 16.16 -18.62
CA ASP A 223 15.91 16.11 -19.77
C ASP A 223 14.52 15.52 -19.41
N LYS A 224 14.33 15.04 -18.19
CA LYS A 224 12.97 14.70 -17.74
C LYS A 224 12.14 15.98 -17.72
N PRO A 225 11.04 16.04 -18.50
CA PRO A 225 10.20 17.22 -18.56
C PRO A 225 9.76 17.54 -17.13
N ARG A 226 10.19 18.70 -16.63
CA ARG A 226 9.72 19.18 -15.32
C ARG A 226 8.22 19.23 -15.37
N VAL A 227 7.57 18.51 -14.46
CA VAL A 227 6.11 18.53 -14.33
C VAL A 227 5.68 19.97 -14.12
N THR A 228 5.22 20.60 -15.18
CA THR A 228 4.75 21.98 -15.14
C THR A 228 3.27 22.01 -14.74
N LYS A 229 2.83 23.12 -14.17
CA LYS A 229 1.38 23.34 -13.91
C LYS A 229 0.55 23.14 -15.18
N ALA A 230 1.10 23.46 -16.35
CA ALA A 230 0.45 23.24 -17.64
C ALA A 230 0.24 21.74 -17.94
N THR A 231 1.24 20.89 -17.67
CA THR A 231 1.14 19.44 -17.84
C THR A 231 0.05 18.84 -16.94
N VAL A 232 -0.01 19.26 -15.68
CA VAL A 232 -1.06 18.81 -14.75
C VAL A 232 -2.44 19.26 -15.22
N LEU A 233 -2.57 20.54 -15.64
CA LEU A 233 -3.84 21.05 -16.13
C LEU A 233 -4.28 20.37 -17.42
N HIS A 234 -3.35 20.00 -18.30
CA HIS A 234 -3.66 19.24 -19.51
C HIS A 234 -4.20 17.84 -19.16
N LEU A 235 -3.55 17.12 -18.21
CA LEU A 235 -4.05 15.83 -17.71
C LEU A 235 -5.45 15.96 -17.12
N LEU A 236 -5.72 16.98 -16.30
CA LEU A 236 -7.04 17.21 -15.69
C LEU A 236 -8.12 17.59 -16.69
N ARG A 237 -7.78 17.98 -17.92
CA ARG A 237 -8.72 18.21 -19.03
C ARG A 237 -8.98 16.98 -19.88
N ASP A 238 -8.12 15.95 -19.78
CA ASP A 238 -8.31 14.71 -20.50
C ASP A 238 -9.48 13.91 -19.88
N ARG A 239 -10.50 13.62 -20.70
CA ARG A 239 -11.70 12.90 -20.27
C ARG A 239 -11.39 11.52 -19.70
N SER A 240 -10.42 10.81 -20.31
CA SER A 240 -10.03 9.46 -19.87
C SER A 240 -9.29 9.51 -18.53
N PHE A 241 -8.47 10.55 -18.33
CA PHE A 241 -7.79 10.76 -17.05
C PHE A 241 -8.76 11.10 -15.92
N VAL A 242 -9.71 11.98 -16.17
CA VAL A 242 -10.78 12.31 -15.20
C VAL A 242 -11.61 11.07 -14.89
N GLY A 243 -11.98 10.27 -15.90
CA GLY A 243 -12.67 9.01 -15.68
C GLY A 243 -11.88 8.03 -14.82
N PHE A 244 -10.57 7.94 -15.05
CA PHE A 244 -9.67 7.13 -14.24
C PHE A 244 -9.59 7.65 -12.79
N MET A 245 -9.47 8.96 -12.57
CA MET A 245 -9.50 9.56 -11.22
C MET A 245 -10.80 9.27 -10.48
N VAL A 246 -11.95 9.43 -11.15
CA VAL A 246 -13.27 9.13 -10.60
C VAL A 246 -13.37 7.66 -10.20
N LEU A 247 -12.85 6.75 -11.04
CA LEU A 247 -12.82 5.33 -10.71
C LEU A 247 -11.98 5.08 -9.45
N MET A 248 -10.77 5.61 -9.38
CA MET A 248 -9.88 5.42 -8.22
C MET A 248 -10.45 6.02 -6.94
N PHE A 249 -11.06 7.20 -7.04
CA PHE A 249 -11.74 7.85 -5.92
C PHE A 249 -12.87 7.00 -5.33
N GLY A 250 -13.68 6.35 -6.17
CA GLY A 250 -14.87 5.62 -5.71
C GLY A 250 -14.68 4.10 -5.58
N THR A 251 -13.60 3.52 -6.14
CA THR A 251 -13.36 2.07 -6.03
C THR A 251 -12.14 1.74 -5.19
N ALA A 252 -10.97 2.26 -5.54
CA ALA A 252 -9.74 2.00 -4.80
C ALA A 252 -9.79 2.57 -3.36
N ALA A 253 -10.46 3.72 -3.17
CA ALA A 253 -10.67 4.26 -1.84
C ALA A 253 -11.66 3.41 -1.02
N LEU A 254 -12.77 2.99 -1.63
CA LEU A 254 -13.77 2.17 -0.94
C LEU A 254 -13.27 0.75 -0.64
N TYR A 255 -12.35 0.21 -1.44
CA TYR A 255 -11.61 -1.00 -1.12
C TYR A 255 -10.88 -0.88 0.24
N ASP A 256 -10.12 0.20 0.43
CA ASP A 256 -9.41 0.42 1.71
C ASP A 256 -10.40 0.71 2.86
N VAL A 257 -11.43 1.52 2.62
CA VAL A 257 -12.43 1.89 3.63
C VAL A 257 -13.21 0.68 4.14
N PHE A 258 -13.57 -0.22 3.25
CA PHE A 258 -14.20 -1.48 3.60
C PHE A 258 -13.30 -2.33 4.51
N ASP A 259 -12.02 -2.46 4.14
CA ASP A 259 -11.05 -3.27 4.88
C ASP A 259 -10.69 -2.68 6.25
N GLN A 260 -10.78 -1.34 6.44
CA GLN A 260 -10.43 -0.67 7.72
C GLN A 260 -11.21 -1.18 8.92
N GLN A 261 -12.49 -1.53 8.74
CA GLN A 261 -13.36 -1.98 9.82
C GLN A 261 -13.95 -3.39 9.57
N TYR A 262 -13.46 -4.10 8.55
CA TYR A 262 -13.95 -5.45 8.26
C TYR A 262 -13.63 -6.46 9.37
N ALA A 263 -12.51 -6.30 10.08
CA ALA A 263 -12.15 -7.13 11.22
C ALA A 263 -13.14 -6.97 12.38
N ILE A 264 -13.65 -5.76 12.61
CA ILE A 264 -14.72 -5.47 13.58
C ILE A 264 -16.00 -6.18 13.16
N TYR A 265 -16.42 -5.99 11.91
CA TYR A 265 -17.62 -6.64 11.37
C TYR A 265 -17.55 -8.17 11.46
N PHE A 266 -16.39 -8.75 11.13
CA PHE A 266 -16.12 -10.17 11.27
C PHE A 266 -16.26 -10.63 12.73
N GLY A 267 -15.66 -9.89 13.67
CA GLY A 267 -15.74 -10.19 15.10
C GLY A 267 -17.16 -10.16 15.64
N ASN A 268 -17.96 -9.16 15.25
CA ASN A 268 -19.33 -8.98 15.68
C ASN A 268 -20.31 -10.08 15.19
N LEU A 269 -19.96 -10.74 14.08
CA LEU A 269 -20.79 -11.80 13.49
C LEU A 269 -20.23 -13.21 13.70
N PHE A 270 -19.06 -13.30 14.33
CA PHE A 270 -18.42 -14.60 14.54
C PHE A 270 -19.25 -15.50 15.48
N ASP A 271 -19.68 -16.65 14.97
CA ASP A 271 -20.49 -17.65 15.67
C ASP A 271 -19.69 -18.89 16.13
N GLY A 272 -18.37 -18.89 15.90
CA GLY A 272 -17.48 -19.98 16.25
C GLY A 272 -16.99 -19.98 17.69
N SER A 273 -16.22 -21.00 18.06
CA SER A 273 -15.53 -21.07 19.35
C SER A 273 -14.15 -20.41 19.29
N GLY A 274 -13.82 -19.61 20.30
CA GLY A 274 -12.52 -18.95 20.45
C GLY A 274 -12.57 -17.47 20.09
N ASP A 275 -11.38 -16.86 20.00
CA ASP A 275 -11.24 -15.44 19.71
C ASP A 275 -11.37 -15.19 18.19
N PRO A 276 -12.33 -14.35 17.74
CA PRO A 276 -12.52 -14.04 16.33
C PRO A 276 -11.30 -13.39 15.66
N GLN A 277 -10.54 -12.59 16.40
CA GLN A 277 -9.37 -11.89 15.84
C GLN A 277 -8.21 -12.85 15.56
N VAL A 278 -8.10 -13.94 16.33
CA VAL A 278 -7.14 -15.02 16.05
C VAL A 278 -7.49 -15.72 14.74
N LEU A 279 -8.76 -16.04 14.51
CA LEU A 279 -9.18 -16.62 13.24
C LEU A 279 -8.99 -15.63 12.08
N PHE A 280 -9.42 -14.39 12.26
CA PHE A 280 -9.27 -13.34 11.26
C PHE A 280 -7.80 -13.16 10.84
N SER A 281 -6.88 -13.14 11.80
CA SER A 281 -5.44 -13.01 11.52
C SER A 281 -4.88 -14.16 10.69
N ARG A 282 -5.37 -15.39 10.91
CA ARG A 282 -5.04 -16.57 10.09
C ARG A 282 -5.59 -16.47 8.67
N VAL A 283 -6.82 -15.95 8.54
CA VAL A 283 -7.42 -15.70 7.22
C VAL A 283 -6.62 -14.64 6.45
N VAL A 284 -6.19 -13.57 7.10
CA VAL A 284 -5.32 -12.53 6.50
C VAL A 284 -3.97 -13.13 6.07
N PHE A 285 -3.37 -14.01 6.90
CA PHE A 285 -2.16 -14.73 6.51
C PHE A 285 -2.35 -15.53 5.21
N VAL A 286 -3.42 -16.32 5.12
CA VAL A 286 -3.75 -17.11 3.92
C VAL A 286 -4.01 -16.19 2.73
N GLN A 287 -4.76 -15.10 2.94
CA GLN A 287 -5.02 -14.10 1.89
C GLN A 287 -3.73 -13.54 1.29
N ILE A 288 -2.74 -13.15 2.12
CA ILE A 288 -1.47 -12.59 1.65
C ILE A 288 -0.70 -13.62 0.81
N LEU A 289 -0.71 -14.90 1.20
CA LEU A 289 -0.10 -15.96 0.41
C LEU A 289 -0.79 -16.15 -0.95
N LEU A 290 -2.12 -16.16 -0.96
CA LEU A 290 -2.91 -16.26 -2.19
C LEU A 290 -2.68 -15.04 -3.09
N GLU A 291 -2.63 -13.84 -2.51
CA GLU A 291 -2.35 -12.59 -3.23
C GLU A 291 -1.00 -12.65 -3.96
N ALA A 292 0.06 -13.18 -3.29
CA ALA A 292 1.37 -13.36 -3.90
C ALA A 292 1.33 -14.33 -5.11
N LEU A 293 0.54 -15.40 -5.02
CA LEU A 293 0.36 -16.34 -6.13
C LEU A 293 -0.42 -15.70 -7.28
N VAL A 294 -1.51 -15.01 -6.98
CA VAL A 294 -2.36 -14.33 -7.99
C VAL A 294 -1.56 -13.22 -8.68
N MET A 295 -0.70 -12.50 -7.96
CA MET A 295 0.14 -11.44 -8.54
C MET A 295 1.02 -11.96 -9.69
N ILE A 296 1.48 -13.21 -9.64
CA ILE A 296 2.29 -13.81 -10.71
C ILE A 296 1.45 -14.03 -11.99
N ALA A 297 0.20 -14.44 -11.85
CA ALA A 297 -0.68 -14.74 -12.98
C ALA A 297 -1.33 -13.48 -13.59
N MET A 298 -1.48 -12.42 -12.81
CA MET A 298 -2.28 -11.26 -13.18
C MET A 298 -1.80 -10.52 -14.44
N PRO A 299 -0.48 -10.31 -14.69
CA PRO A 299 -0.02 -9.65 -15.91
C PRO A 299 -0.48 -10.35 -17.18
N PHE A 300 -0.53 -11.70 -17.20
CA PHE A 300 -1.00 -12.49 -18.36
C PHE A 300 -2.49 -12.27 -18.62
N ILE A 301 -3.30 -12.19 -17.55
CA ILE A 301 -4.74 -11.94 -17.65
C ILE A 301 -4.98 -10.53 -18.21
N ILE A 302 -4.35 -9.51 -17.62
CA ILE A 302 -4.55 -8.10 -18.00
C ILE A 302 -4.04 -7.83 -19.43
N ASN A 303 -2.96 -8.48 -19.87
CA ASN A 303 -2.50 -8.37 -21.25
C ASN A 303 -3.54 -8.86 -22.24
N LYS A 304 -4.32 -9.87 -21.87
CA LYS A 304 -5.35 -10.45 -22.75
C LYS A 304 -6.65 -9.64 -22.76
N ILE A 305 -7.11 -9.16 -21.59
CA ILE A 305 -8.42 -8.49 -21.50
C ILE A 305 -8.35 -6.96 -21.68
N GLY A 306 -7.18 -6.35 -21.48
CA GLY A 306 -6.96 -4.90 -21.46
C GLY A 306 -7.07 -4.31 -20.05
N ALA A 307 -6.38 -3.19 -19.83
CA ALA A 307 -6.28 -2.58 -18.50
C ALA A 307 -7.59 -1.94 -18.04
N LYS A 308 -8.32 -1.25 -18.93
CA LYS A 308 -9.65 -0.71 -18.62
C LYS A 308 -10.60 -1.81 -18.11
N ARG A 309 -10.65 -2.94 -18.82
CA ARG A 309 -11.49 -4.08 -18.38
C ARG A 309 -10.99 -4.71 -17.09
N GLY A 310 -9.68 -4.73 -16.88
CA GLY A 310 -9.09 -5.14 -15.61
C GLY A 310 -9.59 -4.29 -14.44
N LEU A 311 -9.63 -2.97 -14.60
CA LEU A 311 -10.17 -2.05 -13.58
C LEU A 311 -11.68 -2.22 -13.38
N GLN A 312 -12.43 -2.48 -14.45
CA GLN A 312 -13.86 -2.78 -14.32
C GLN A 312 -14.11 -4.12 -13.62
N LEU A 313 -13.29 -5.13 -13.90
CA LEU A 313 -13.37 -6.42 -13.21
C LEU A 313 -13.00 -6.28 -11.73
N PHE A 314 -11.98 -5.48 -11.38
CA PHE A 314 -11.66 -5.13 -10.00
C PHE A 314 -12.88 -4.53 -9.29
N ALA A 315 -13.52 -3.53 -9.89
CA ALA A 315 -14.70 -2.90 -9.31
C ALA A 315 -15.86 -3.90 -9.14
N LEU A 316 -16.06 -4.81 -10.11
CA LEU A 316 -17.08 -5.86 -10.01
C LEU A 316 -16.81 -6.84 -8.88
N VAL A 317 -15.56 -7.31 -8.73
CA VAL A 317 -15.17 -8.21 -7.63
C VAL A 317 -15.36 -7.51 -6.29
N LEU A 318 -15.00 -6.22 -6.18
CA LEU A 318 -15.22 -5.40 -4.99
C LEU A 318 -16.72 -5.31 -4.65
N VAL A 319 -17.59 -5.06 -5.63
CA VAL A 319 -19.04 -5.04 -5.41
C VAL A 319 -19.53 -6.39 -4.90
N VAL A 320 -19.11 -7.49 -5.54
CA VAL A 320 -19.48 -8.85 -5.12
C VAL A 320 -19.03 -9.12 -3.68
N ARG A 321 -17.81 -8.73 -3.32
CA ARG A 321 -17.28 -8.88 -1.96
C ARG A 321 -18.05 -8.06 -0.93
N VAL A 322 -18.25 -6.77 -1.20
CA VAL A 322 -18.92 -5.84 -0.27
C VAL A 322 -20.40 -6.21 -0.09
N VAL A 323 -21.13 -6.44 -1.19
CA VAL A 323 -22.54 -6.83 -1.16
C VAL A 323 -22.71 -8.25 -0.62
N GLY A 324 -21.83 -9.17 -1.01
CA GLY A 324 -21.80 -10.53 -0.49
C GLY A 324 -21.61 -10.56 1.03
N SER A 325 -20.71 -9.75 1.57
CA SER A 325 -20.51 -9.61 3.02
C SER A 325 -21.75 -9.07 3.73
N ALA A 326 -22.55 -8.23 3.08
CA ALA A 326 -23.80 -7.71 3.66
C ALA A 326 -24.92 -8.74 3.72
N LEU A 327 -24.98 -9.64 2.71
CA LEU A 327 -26.08 -10.57 2.52
C LEU A 327 -25.85 -11.96 3.15
N PHE A 328 -24.60 -12.40 3.19
CA PHE A 328 -24.18 -13.72 3.66
C PHE A 328 -23.21 -13.55 4.82
N THR A 329 -23.72 -13.67 6.03
CA THR A 329 -23.05 -13.29 7.28
C THR A 329 -22.52 -14.47 8.09
N ASP A 330 -22.70 -15.70 7.61
CA ASP A 330 -22.11 -16.88 8.23
C ASP A 330 -20.57 -16.79 8.24
N THR A 331 -19.94 -17.26 9.29
CA THR A 331 -18.48 -17.18 9.48
C THR A 331 -17.70 -17.69 8.26
N GLU A 332 -18.13 -18.81 7.66
CA GLU A 332 -17.48 -19.38 6.48
C GLU A 332 -17.57 -18.46 5.25
N MET A 333 -18.73 -17.81 5.06
CA MET A 333 -18.92 -16.83 3.99
C MET A 333 -18.08 -15.58 4.23
N LEU A 334 -18.01 -15.09 5.47
CA LEU A 334 -17.15 -13.95 5.81
C LEU A 334 -15.68 -14.24 5.53
N ILE A 335 -15.20 -15.46 5.79
CA ILE A 335 -13.86 -15.92 5.41
C ILE A 335 -13.69 -15.88 3.89
N LEU A 336 -14.64 -16.42 3.14
CA LEU A 336 -14.62 -16.44 1.68
C LEU A 336 -14.54 -15.01 1.10
N TRP A 337 -15.39 -14.10 1.60
CA TRP A 337 -15.37 -12.70 1.19
C TRP A 337 -14.04 -12.02 1.50
N ARG A 338 -13.44 -12.33 2.64
CA ARG A 338 -12.11 -11.81 2.97
C ARG A 338 -11.04 -12.32 2.00
N LEU A 339 -11.07 -13.59 1.63
CA LEU A 339 -10.10 -14.20 0.71
C LEU A 339 -10.20 -13.63 -0.71
N LEU A 340 -11.35 -13.10 -1.15
CA LEU A 340 -11.47 -12.43 -2.45
C LEU A 340 -10.55 -11.21 -2.58
N ALA A 341 -10.18 -10.56 -1.47
CA ALA A 341 -9.22 -9.47 -1.48
C ALA A 341 -7.87 -9.88 -2.11
N ALA A 342 -7.50 -11.17 -2.06
CA ALA A 342 -6.31 -11.70 -2.70
C ALA A 342 -6.30 -11.54 -4.23
N ILE A 343 -7.46 -11.41 -4.85
CA ILE A 343 -7.61 -11.17 -6.30
C ILE A 343 -7.67 -9.66 -6.58
N GLU A 344 -8.32 -8.90 -5.72
CA GLU A 344 -8.61 -7.48 -5.93
C GLU A 344 -7.34 -6.63 -6.03
N MET A 345 -6.42 -6.79 -5.09
CA MET A 345 -5.19 -5.98 -5.03
C MET A 345 -4.28 -6.18 -6.26
N PRO A 346 -3.95 -7.42 -6.69
CA PRO A 346 -3.20 -7.65 -7.93
C PRO A 346 -3.92 -7.12 -9.16
N LEU A 347 -5.24 -7.34 -9.25
CA LEU A 347 -6.07 -6.91 -10.37
C LEU A 347 -6.08 -5.38 -10.50
N MET A 348 -6.24 -4.67 -9.39
CA MET A 348 -6.18 -3.21 -9.34
C MET A 348 -4.79 -2.70 -9.73
N LEU A 349 -3.75 -3.16 -9.05
CA LEU A 349 -2.41 -2.59 -9.16
C LEU A 349 -1.83 -2.76 -10.57
N ILE A 350 -1.94 -3.96 -11.14
CA ILE A 350 -1.43 -4.24 -12.48
C ILE A 350 -2.24 -3.47 -13.55
N SER A 351 -3.57 -3.41 -13.38
CA SER A 351 -4.42 -2.67 -14.33
C SER A 351 -4.17 -1.16 -14.28
N VAL A 352 -3.95 -0.58 -13.09
CA VAL A 352 -3.61 0.84 -12.92
C VAL A 352 -2.34 1.19 -13.70
N TRP A 353 -1.25 0.44 -13.48
CA TRP A 353 0.02 0.69 -14.17
C TRP A 353 -0.12 0.55 -15.68
N LYS A 354 -0.74 -0.53 -16.15
CA LYS A 354 -0.92 -0.76 -17.58
C LYS A 354 -1.85 0.26 -18.23
N TYR A 355 -2.90 0.70 -17.55
CA TYR A 355 -3.77 1.75 -18.07
C TYR A 355 -3.01 3.08 -18.24
N ILE A 356 -2.24 3.47 -17.23
CA ILE A 356 -1.46 4.71 -17.26
C ILE A 356 -0.41 4.66 -18.38
N THR A 357 0.37 3.59 -18.48
CA THR A 357 1.46 3.50 -19.47
C THR A 357 0.96 3.35 -20.91
N ARG A 358 -0.24 2.79 -21.14
CA ARG A 358 -0.84 2.67 -22.46
C ARG A 358 -1.61 3.91 -22.90
N MET A 359 -2.18 4.65 -21.95
CA MET A 359 -3.06 5.78 -22.25
C MET A 359 -2.35 7.12 -22.26
N PHE A 360 -1.28 7.27 -21.47
CA PHE A 360 -0.56 8.52 -21.31
C PHE A 360 0.92 8.35 -21.67
N ASP A 361 1.57 9.46 -22.06
CA ASP A 361 2.99 9.45 -22.38
C ASP A 361 3.81 8.89 -21.20
N VAL A 362 4.75 7.99 -21.51
CA VAL A 362 5.67 7.37 -20.53
C VAL A 362 6.38 8.43 -19.68
N LYS A 363 6.72 9.58 -20.28
CA LYS A 363 7.38 10.70 -19.61
C LYS A 363 6.56 11.32 -18.45
N ILE A 364 5.24 11.21 -18.51
CA ILE A 364 4.32 11.76 -17.47
C ILE A 364 3.63 10.68 -16.67
N SER A 365 3.92 9.39 -16.90
CA SER A 365 3.26 8.27 -16.25
C SER A 365 3.40 8.27 -14.72
N ALA A 366 4.56 8.67 -14.20
CA ALA A 366 4.75 8.84 -12.75
C ALA A 366 3.82 9.92 -12.18
N THR A 367 3.66 11.06 -12.87
CA THR A 367 2.74 12.13 -12.47
C THR A 367 1.29 11.67 -12.57
N ALA A 368 0.93 10.96 -13.65
CA ALA A 368 -0.41 10.41 -13.83
C ALA A 368 -0.74 9.39 -12.72
N TYR A 369 0.22 8.57 -12.29
CA TYR A 369 0.05 7.67 -11.15
C TYR A 369 -0.15 8.43 -9.84
N MET A 370 0.70 9.42 -9.56
CA MET A 370 0.61 10.19 -8.30
C MET A 370 -0.70 10.96 -8.19
N ILE A 371 -1.16 11.61 -9.26
CA ILE A 371 -2.39 12.41 -9.24
C ILE A 371 -3.61 11.50 -9.45
N GLY A 372 -3.59 10.67 -10.50
CA GLY A 372 -4.74 9.90 -10.94
C GLY A 372 -5.08 8.74 -10.01
N PHE A 373 -4.07 8.07 -9.46
CA PHE A 373 -4.27 6.95 -8.53
C PHE A 373 -4.12 7.39 -7.08
N ASN A 374 -2.90 7.81 -6.67
CA ASN A 374 -2.62 7.99 -5.26
C ASN A 374 -3.42 9.15 -4.64
N THR A 375 -3.39 10.34 -5.25
CA THR A 375 -4.12 11.50 -4.71
C THR A 375 -5.63 11.30 -4.77
N ALA A 376 -6.18 10.78 -5.87
CA ALA A 376 -7.61 10.54 -6.00
C ALA A 376 -8.09 9.49 -4.97
N LYS A 377 -7.36 8.39 -4.80
CA LYS A 377 -7.63 7.38 -3.77
C LYS A 377 -7.59 7.98 -2.35
N GLN A 378 -6.55 8.74 -2.02
CA GLN A 378 -6.41 9.32 -0.69
C GLN A 378 -7.52 10.32 -0.37
N ILE A 379 -7.93 11.16 -1.33
CA ILE A 379 -9.08 12.06 -1.15
C ILE A 379 -10.35 11.24 -0.87
N GLY A 380 -10.54 10.13 -1.59
CA GLY A 380 -11.65 9.21 -1.36
C GLY A 380 -11.63 8.63 0.05
N ILE A 381 -10.47 8.16 0.53
CA ILE A 381 -10.31 7.63 1.89
C ILE A 381 -10.64 8.70 2.94
N VAL A 382 -10.14 9.94 2.76
CA VAL A 382 -10.44 11.06 3.68
C VAL A 382 -11.94 11.25 3.86
N ILE A 383 -12.70 11.19 2.78
CA ILE A 383 -14.15 11.42 2.80
C ILE A 383 -14.89 10.16 3.28
N PHE A 384 -14.64 9.04 2.65
CA PHE A 384 -15.44 7.84 2.83
C PHE A 384 -15.18 7.13 4.16
N SER A 385 -13.96 7.17 4.73
CA SER A 385 -13.71 6.51 6.02
C SER A 385 -14.58 7.08 7.13
N TRP A 386 -14.69 8.41 7.21
CA TRP A 386 -15.55 9.05 8.21
C TRP A 386 -17.04 8.86 7.89
N VAL A 387 -17.45 9.07 6.64
CA VAL A 387 -18.85 8.93 6.21
C VAL A 387 -19.36 7.52 6.45
N PHE A 388 -18.61 6.49 6.06
CA PHE A 388 -19.02 5.10 6.30
C PHE A 388 -18.87 4.70 7.77
N GLY A 389 -17.89 5.24 8.51
CA GLY A 389 -17.82 5.07 9.96
C GLY A 389 -19.11 5.53 10.66
N LEU A 390 -19.59 6.74 10.34
CA LEU A 390 -20.87 7.25 10.84
C LEU A 390 -22.06 6.41 10.36
N SER A 391 -22.01 5.90 9.14
CA SER A 391 -23.03 5.02 8.58
C SER A 391 -23.11 3.69 9.35
N TYR A 392 -21.97 3.11 9.73
CA TYR A 392 -21.93 1.89 10.53
C TYR A 392 -22.61 2.07 11.89
N ASP A 393 -22.40 3.21 12.54
CA ASP A 393 -23.08 3.53 13.81
C ASP A 393 -24.58 3.79 13.61
N ALA A 394 -24.98 4.41 12.48
CA ALA A 394 -26.38 4.83 12.27
C ALA A 394 -27.30 3.72 11.74
N ILE A 395 -26.85 2.94 10.76
CA ILE A 395 -27.66 1.93 10.05
C ILE A 395 -27.05 0.53 10.06
N GLY A 396 -25.93 0.35 10.77
CA GLY A 396 -25.21 -0.92 10.87
C GLY A 396 -24.32 -1.23 9.66
N PHE A 397 -23.43 -2.20 9.83
CA PHE A 397 -22.45 -2.58 8.80
C PHE A 397 -23.09 -3.11 7.51
N SER A 398 -24.05 -4.07 7.63
CA SER A 398 -24.66 -4.72 6.46
C SER A 398 -25.38 -3.72 5.56
N SER A 399 -26.18 -2.81 6.12
CA SER A 399 -26.87 -1.77 5.35
C SER A 399 -25.88 -0.80 4.70
N SER A 400 -24.83 -0.43 5.42
CA SER A 400 -23.77 0.46 4.92
C SER A 400 -22.98 -0.17 3.78
N TYR A 401 -22.73 -1.48 3.83
CA TYR A 401 -22.08 -2.23 2.76
C TYR A 401 -22.94 -2.30 1.49
N LEU A 402 -24.26 -2.42 1.60
CA LEU A 402 -25.16 -2.32 0.46
C LEU A 402 -25.08 -0.93 -0.21
N VAL A 403 -25.07 0.13 0.60
CA VAL A 403 -24.89 1.50 0.10
C VAL A 403 -23.51 1.65 -0.56
N MET A 404 -22.44 1.13 0.07
CA MET A 404 -21.09 1.17 -0.48
C MET A 404 -21.01 0.45 -1.83
N GLY A 405 -21.58 -0.74 -1.95
CA GLY A 405 -21.69 -1.47 -3.21
C GLY A 405 -22.41 -0.67 -4.29
N GLY A 406 -23.49 0.00 -3.94
CA GLY A 406 -24.23 0.91 -4.82
C GLY A 406 -23.37 2.08 -5.31
N VAL A 407 -22.59 2.71 -4.42
CA VAL A 407 -21.64 3.80 -4.79
C VAL A 407 -20.58 3.28 -5.76
N VAL A 408 -19.97 2.10 -5.49
CA VAL A 408 -18.98 1.48 -6.38
C VAL A 408 -19.56 1.24 -7.78
N LEU A 409 -20.80 0.72 -7.87
CA LEU A 409 -21.48 0.49 -9.15
C LEU A 409 -21.69 1.77 -9.94
N VAL A 410 -22.23 2.82 -9.30
CA VAL A 410 -22.51 4.12 -9.94
C VAL A 410 -21.21 4.76 -10.43
N VAL A 411 -20.19 4.80 -9.57
CA VAL A 411 -18.88 5.37 -9.93
C VAL A 411 -18.24 4.59 -11.08
N THR A 412 -18.32 3.27 -11.06
CA THR A 412 -17.78 2.41 -12.13
C THR A 412 -18.52 2.65 -13.45
N ALA A 413 -19.83 2.81 -13.43
CA ALA A 413 -20.62 3.13 -14.63
C ALA A 413 -20.20 4.49 -15.23
N ILE A 414 -20.11 5.54 -14.39
CA ILE A 414 -19.68 6.88 -14.82
C ILE A 414 -18.26 6.82 -15.40
N ALA A 415 -17.34 6.20 -14.68
CA ALA A 415 -15.95 6.09 -15.10
C ALA A 415 -15.81 5.29 -16.40
N SER A 416 -16.60 4.22 -16.57
CA SER A 416 -16.59 3.40 -17.80
C SER A 416 -16.99 4.19 -19.06
N ILE A 417 -17.88 5.17 -18.91
CA ILE A 417 -18.30 6.08 -20.02
C ILE A 417 -17.20 7.10 -20.33
N LEU A 418 -16.49 7.58 -19.30
CA LEU A 418 -15.45 8.60 -19.45
C LEU A 418 -14.13 8.03 -19.97
N MET A 419 -13.74 6.85 -19.50
CA MET A 419 -12.46 6.20 -19.84
C MET A 419 -12.47 5.66 -21.26
N ALA A 420 -11.42 5.94 -22.03
CA ALA A 420 -11.20 5.32 -23.33
C ALA A 420 -10.67 3.88 -23.20
N ASP A 421 -10.90 3.07 -24.25
CA ASP A 421 -10.39 1.69 -24.32
C ASP A 421 -8.89 1.70 -24.63
N ASP A 422 -8.12 0.90 -23.90
CA ASP A 422 -6.67 0.76 -24.05
C ASP A 422 -6.25 -0.39 -24.96
N ARG A 423 -7.20 -1.21 -25.45
CA ARG A 423 -6.91 -2.35 -26.31
C ARG A 423 -6.40 -1.91 -27.67
N GLY A 424 -5.40 -2.61 -28.19
CA GLY A 424 -4.75 -2.31 -29.45
C GLY A 424 -3.74 -1.15 -29.38
N ARG A 425 -3.54 -0.56 -28.20
CA ARG A 425 -2.43 0.38 -27.98
C ARG A 425 -1.14 -0.37 -27.64
N PRO A 426 0.02 0.09 -28.13
CA PRO A 426 1.29 -0.53 -27.82
C PRO A 426 1.55 -0.53 -26.31
N ASP A 427 2.17 -1.59 -25.80
CA ASP A 427 2.64 -1.66 -24.42
C ASP A 427 4.14 -1.33 -24.41
N PRO A 428 4.55 -0.14 -23.97
CA PRO A 428 5.95 0.29 -24.06
C PRO A 428 6.95 -0.66 -23.37
N GLY A 429 6.48 -1.45 -22.38
CA GLY A 429 7.30 -2.44 -21.69
C GLY A 429 7.50 -3.77 -22.44
N LEU A 430 6.72 -4.04 -23.50
CA LEU A 430 6.82 -5.26 -24.30
C LEU A 430 7.47 -5.01 -25.66
N ASP A 431 7.32 -3.80 -26.22
CA ASP A 431 7.78 -3.46 -27.57
C ASP A 431 9.28 -3.19 -27.65
N GLU A 432 9.93 -2.75 -26.54
CA GLU A 432 11.40 -2.60 -26.51
C GLU A 432 12.14 -3.95 -26.62
N GLY A 433 11.53 -5.06 -26.24
CA GLY A 433 12.06 -6.41 -26.43
C GLY A 433 11.95 -6.90 -27.88
N ALA A 434 10.88 -6.53 -28.59
CA ALA A 434 10.63 -6.98 -29.95
C ALA A 434 11.45 -6.23 -31.00
N THR A 435 11.75 -4.95 -30.79
CA THR A 435 12.60 -4.16 -31.67
C THR A 435 14.09 -4.52 -31.58
N ALA A 436 14.54 -5.07 -30.45
CA ALA A 436 15.91 -5.54 -30.28
C ALA A 436 16.20 -6.88 -31.01
N GLU A 437 15.18 -7.69 -31.30
CA GLU A 437 15.33 -8.95 -32.05
C GLU A 437 15.25 -8.79 -33.59
N THR A 438 14.64 -7.72 -34.09
CA THR A 438 14.45 -7.50 -35.54
C THR A 438 15.58 -6.71 -36.21
N VAL A 439 16.59 -6.24 -35.43
CA VAL A 439 17.79 -5.57 -35.98
C VAL A 439 19.00 -6.45 -35.71
N ARG A 440 19.02 -7.67 -36.25
CA ARG A 440 20.26 -8.40 -36.55
C ARG A 440 20.27 -8.75 -38.01
N PRO A 441 21.26 -8.23 -38.80
CA PRO A 441 21.46 -8.62 -40.16
C PRO A 441 21.93 -10.08 -40.27
#